data_037aff9cc42d59e05cc5685776079626
#
_entry.id   037aff9cc42d59e05cc5685776079626
#
_cell.length_a   1.000
_cell.length_b   1.000
_cell.length_c   1.000
_cell.angle_alpha   90.00
_cell.angle_beta   90.00
_cell.angle_gamma   90.00
#
_symmetry.space_group_name_H-M   'P 1'
#
loop_
_entity.id
_entity.type
_entity.pdbx_description
1 polymer ?
#
loop_
_entity_poly.entity_id
_entity_poly.type
_entity_poly.pdbx_seq_one_letter_code
_entity_poly.pdbx_strand_id
1 'polypeptide(L)'
;RDVGAEVFFPSIFIWGIGVGCFAASLNNFLVDIHHVTGFQRGIVEFCRELPGVLLIILLAMMYRLTDWRVLRLGTIFSLLAAGLMLVPANLMGTTIFITLFSLGEHVVMPVRQAIALSIAKEGKGGESLGIVTGAINAGTVLGSLIVAGIFYALPKFLDVSSSQLMFDVVWCVIMV
;
A
#
# COMPACT_ATOMS: atom_id res chain seq x y z
N ARG A 1 -8.97 11.88 -26.56
CA ARG A 1 -8.81 10.76 -25.60
C ARG A 1 -7.67 11.14 -24.71
N ASP A 2 -7.93 11.37 -23.41
CA ASP A 2 -6.88 11.74 -22.45
C ASP A 2 -6.09 10.46 -22.12
N VAL A 3 -4.91 10.33 -22.71
CA VAL A 3 -3.97 9.23 -22.44
C VAL A 3 -3.73 9.08 -20.91
N GLY A 4 -3.83 10.17 -20.14
CA GLY A 4 -3.75 10.16 -18.70
C GLY A 4 -4.84 9.32 -18.02
N ALA A 5 -6.08 9.39 -18.47
CA ALA A 5 -7.19 8.63 -17.89
C ALA A 5 -7.10 7.13 -18.22
N GLU A 6 -6.64 6.78 -19.45
CA GLU A 6 -6.52 5.38 -19.88
C GLU A 6 -5.49 4.60 -19.06
N VAL A 7 -4.45 5.27 -18.55
CA VAL A 7 -3.39 4.65 -17.72
C VAL A 7 -3.71 4.76 -16.22
N PHE A 8 -4.38 5.83 -15.80
CA PHE A 8 -4.61 6.13 -14.39
C PHE A 8 -5.46 5.07 -13.68
N PHE A 9 -6.64 4.75 -14.20
CA PHE A 9 -7.53 3.80 -13.54
C PHE A 9 -6.95 2.39 -13.40
N PRO A 10 -6.31 1.79 -14.43
CA PRO A 10 -5.60 0.54 -14.25
C PRO A 10 -4.47 0.61 -13.22
N SER A 11 -3.71 1.72 -13.20
CA SER A 11 -2.63 1.89 -12.23
C SER A 11 -3.15 1.93 -10.79
N ILE A 12 -4.30 2.58 -10.55
CA ILE A 12 -4.95 2.61 -9.23
C ILE A 12 -5.45 1.23 -8.81
N PHE A 13 -5.95 0.43 -9.74
CA PHE A 13 -6.33 -0.96 -9.46
C PHE A 13 -5.11 -1.81 -9.05
N ILE A 14 -4.00 -1.72 -9.81
CA ILE A 14 -2.74 -2.42 -9.49
C ILE A 14 -2.20 -1.95 -8.13
N TRP A 15 -2.20 -0.64 -7.88
CA TRP A 15 -1.87 -0.09 -6.57
C TRP A 15 -2.72 -0.69 -5.45
N GLY A 16 -4.03 -0.84 -5.68
CA GLY A 16 -4.96 -1.48 -4.75
C GLY A 16 -4.57 -2.92 -4.42
N ILE A 17 -4.06 -3.69 -5.39
CA ILE A 17 -3.55 -5.06 -5.15
C ILE A 17 -2.39 -5.02 -4.15
N GLY A 18 -1.41 -4.14 -4.35
CA GLY A 18 -0.28 -3.98 -3.43
C GLY A 18 -0.72 -3.60 -2.01
N VAL A 19 -1.62 -2.62 -1.88
CA VAL A 19 -2.20 -2.22 -0.58
C VAL A 19 -2.95 -3.39 0.07
N GLY A 20 -3.71 -4.17 -0.71
CA GLY A 20 -4.43 -5.35 -0.23
C GLY A 20 -3.50 -6.46 0.27
N CYS A 21 -2.42 -6.73 -0.46
CA CYS A 21 -1.39 -7.68 -0.02
C CYS A 21 -0.74 -7.22 1.29
N PHE A 22 -0.37 -5.95 1.38
CA PHE A 22 0.24 -5.39 2.58
C PHE A 22 -0.70 -5.48 3.79
N ALA A 23 -1.93 -5.01 3.65
CA ALA A 23 -2.91 -5.00 4.72
C ALA A 23 -3.27 -6.42 5.21
N ALA A 24 -3.43 -7.38 4.30
CA ALA A 24 -3.78 -8.76 4.63
C ALA A 24 -2.65 -9.51 5.35
N SER A 25 -1.39 -9.18 5.08
CA SER A 25 -0.22 -9.87 5.64
C SER A 25 0.33 -9.22 6.91
N LEU A 26 0.20 -7.90 7.07
CA LEU A 26 0.87 -7.13 8.12
C LEU A 26 0.64 -7.68 9.54
N ASN A 27 -0.61 -7.97 9.89
CA ASN A 27 -0.95 -8.41 11.24
C ASN A 27 -0.35 -9.78 11.56
N ASN A 28 -0.44 -10.72 10.61
CA ASN A 28 0.13 -12.05 10.77
C ASN A 28 1.65 -11.97 10.82
N PHE A 29 2.27 -11.12 9.98
CA PHE A 29 3.71 -10.88 10.00
C PHE A 29 4.20 -10.39 11.37
N LEU A 30 3.53 -9.42 11.96
CA LEU A 30 3.89 -8.90 13.27
C LEU A 30 3.76 -9.96 14.38
N VAL A 31 2.73 -10.82 14.30
CA VAL A 31 2.52 -11.89 15.29
C VAL A 31 3.47 -13.05 15.06
N ASP A 32 3.58 -13.56 13.84
CA ASP A 32 4.29 -14.81 13.55
C ASP A 32 5.81 -14.62 13.53
N ILE A 33 6.30 -13.45 13.12
CA ILE A 33 7.74 -13.17 13.00
C ILE A 33 8.28 -12.40 14.21
N HIS A 34 7.55 -11.39 14.67
CA HIS A 34 8.02 -10.53 15.76
C HIS A 34 7.40 -10.86 17.11
N HIS A 35 6.41 -11.78 17.18
CA HIS A 35 5.74 -12.20 18.41
C HIS A 35 5.24 -11.03 19.26
N VAL A 36 4.68 -9.99 18.58
CA VAL A 36 4.27 -8.74 19.23
C VAL A 36 3.14 -8.94 20.24
N THR A 37 3.24 -8.28 21.37
CA THR A 37 2.13 -8.15 22.33
C THR A 37 1.10 -7.14 21.82
N GLY A 38 -0.11 -7.15 22.38
CA GLY A 38 -1.14 -6.17 22.05
C GLY A 38 -0.69 -4.72 22.23
N PHE A 39 0.11 -4.44 23.26
CA PHE A 39 0.66 -3.11 23.50
C PHE A 39 1.68 -2.69 22.42
N GLN A 40 2.61 -3.58 22.07
CA GLN A 40 3.59 -3.33 21.00
C GLN A 40 2.90 -3.09 19.66
N ARG A 41 1.85 -3.88 19.38
CA ARG A 41 1.03 -3.68 18.18
C ARG A 41 0.38 -2.29 18.16
N GLY A 42 -0.16 -1.84 19.29
CA GLY A 42 -0.70 -0.48 19.41
C GLY A 42 0.33 0.60 19.09
N ILE A 43 1.60 0.42 19.50
CA ILE A 43 2.70 1.34 19.16
C ILE A 43 3.00 1.30 17.65
N VAL A 44 3.07 0.11 17.03
CA VAL A 44 3.28 -0.02 15.58
C VAL A 44 2.17 0.68 14.80
N GLU A 45 0.90 0.48 15.18
CA GLU A 45 -0.25 1.13 14.54
C GLU A 45 -0.22 2.65 14.73
N PHE A 46 0.15 3.14 15.91
CA PHE A 46 0.34 4.57 16.14
C PHE A 46 1.40 5.16 15.20
N CYS A 47 2.56 4.51 15.07
CA CYS A 47 3.61 4.95 14.16
C CYS A 47 3.14 4.90 12.69
N ARG A 48 2.37 3.87 12.31
CA ARG A 48 1.82 3.71 10.98
C ARG A 48 0.83 4.83 10.61
N GLU A 49 0.01 5.29 11.55
CA GLU A 49 -0.97 6.35 11.30
C GLU A 49 -0.39 7.77 11.44
N LEU A 50 0.82 7.93 12.01
CA LEU A 50 1.46 9.23 12.20
C LEU A 50 1.63 10.03 10.90
N PRO A 51 2.02 9.45 9.74
CA PRO A 51 2.06 10.16 8.47
C PRO A 51 0.71 10.79 8.07
N GLY A 52 -0.41 10.13 8.41
CA GLY A 52 -1.75 10.67 8.16
C GLY A 52 -2.03 11.95 8.94
N VAL A 53 -1.58 12.02 10.18
CA VAL A 53 -1.68 13.25 11.00
C VAL A 53 -0.82 14.38 10.43
N LEU A 54 0.38 14.04 9.92
CA LEU A 54 1.32 14.99 9.35
C LEU A 54 1.05 15.33 7.88
N LEU A 55 0.02 14.74 7.27
CA LEU A 55 -0.26 14.83 5.84
C LEU A 55 -0.38 16.28 5.33
N ILE A 56 -0.98 17.18 6.10
CA ILE A 56 -1.10 18.61 5.73
C ILE A 56 0.27 19.22 5.51
N ILE A 57 1.22 18.94 6.42
CA ILE A 57 2.59 19.47 6.34
C ILE A 57 3.31 18.85 5.14
N LEU A 58 3.17 17.54 4.95
CA LEU A 58 3.80 16.82 3.85
C LEU A 58 3.34 17.34 2.49
N LEU A 59 2.03 17.51 2.30
CA LEU A 59 1.48 18.06 1.05
C LEU A 59 1.85 19.53 0.86
N ALA A 60 1.88 20.34 1.94
CA ALA A 60 2.34 21.72 1.87
C ALA A 60 3.81 21.82 1.42
N MET A 61 4.68 20.89 1.83
CA MET A 61 6.06 20.85 1.34
C MET A 61 6.15 20.50 -0.15
N MET A 62 5.16 19.78 -0.67
CA MET A 62 5.10 19.32 -2.07
C MET A 62 4.31 20.27 -2.98
N TYR A 63 3.89 21.47 -2.52
CA TYR A 63 3.00 22.38 -3.25
C TYR A 63 3.50 22.82 -4.64
N ARG A 64 4.82 22.73 -4.90
CA ARG A 64 5.43 23.03 -6.21
C ARG A 64 5.40 21.87 -7.20
N LEU A 65 5.02 20.68 -6.74
CA LEU A 65 4.95 19.51 -7.57
C LEU A 65 3.56 19.36 -8.17
N THR A 66 3.48 18.80 -9.37
CA THR A 66 2.20 18.43 -9.97
C THR A 66 1.66 17.17 -9.30
N ASP A 67 0.33 17.01 -9.26
CA ASP A 67 -0.33 15.83 -8.66
C ASP A 67 0.23 14.51 -9.20
N TRP A 68 0.52 14.43 -10.49
CA TRP A 68 1.15 13.26 -11.11
C TRP A 68 2.56 12.96 -10.60
N ARG A 69 3.33 13.98 -10.25
CA ARG A 69 4.66 13.79 -9.64
C ARG A 69 4.52 13.34 -8.20
N VAL A 70 3.60 13.92 -7.45
CA VAL A 70 3.34 13.54 -6.06
C VAL A 70 2.83 12.10 -6.01
N LEU A 71 1.89 11.72 -6.89
CA LEU A 71 1.41 10.34 -7.00
C LEU A 71 2.56 9.36 -7.23
N ARG A 72 3.42 9.64 -8.21
CA ARG A 72 4.58 8.78 -8.51
C ARG A 72 5.55 8.68 -7.34
N LEU A 73 5.87 9.80 -6.70
CA LEU A 73 6.78 9.80 -5.53
C LEU A 73 6.20 8.98 -4.38
N GLY A 74 4.92 9.16 -4.05
CA GLY A 74 4.25 8.38 -3.01
C GLY A 74 4.26 6.88 -3.32
N THR A 75 3.94 6.50 -4.57
CA THR A 75 3.97 5.10 -5.03
C THR A 75 5.38 4.51 -4.93
N ILE A 76 6.40 5.19 -5.47
CA ILE A 76 7.80 4.73 -5.40
C ILE A 76 8.24 4.58 -3.94
N PHE A 77 7.87 5.51 -3.07
CA PHE A 77 8.22 5.47 -1.67
C PHE A 77 7.63 4.26 -0.95
N SER A 78 6.35 3.95 -1.21
CA SER A 78 5.72 2.73 -0.67
C SER A 78 6.34 1.45 -1.24
N LEU A 79 6.67 1.41 -2.53
CA LEU A 79 7.32 0.24 -3.13
C LEU A 79 8.72 0.00 -2.53
N LEU A 80 9.52 1.06 -2.35
CA LEU A 80 10.83 0.95 -1.69
C LEU A 80 10.67 0.46 -0.24
N ALA A 81 9.67 0.99 0.49
CA ALA A 81 9.39 0.55 1.85
C ALA A 81 8.95 -0.92 1.91
N ALA A 82 8.13 -1.38 0.96
CA ALA A 82 7.77 -2.80 0.83
C ALA A 82 9.02 -3.66 0.55
N GLY A 83 9.93 -3.20 -0.30
CA GLY A 83 11.22 -3.87 -0.54
C GLY A 83 12.10 -3.97 0.71
N LEU A 84 12.06 -2.95 1.58
CA LEU A 84 12.78 -3.00 2.86
C LEU A 84 12.23 -4.06 3.82
N MET A 85 10.97 -4.48 3.67
CA MET A 85 10.41 -5.58 4.47
C MET A 85 11.08 -6.93 4.21
N LEU A 86 11.81 -7.08 3.09
CA LEU A 86 12.65 -8.26 2.80
C LEU A 86 13.96 -8.27 3.59
N VAL A 87 14.34 -7.14 4.18
CA VAL A 87 15.57 -7.05 4.98
C VAL A 87 15.27 -7.51 6.41
N PRO A 88 15.98 -8.52 6.93
CA PRO A 88 15.80 -8.94 8.32
C PRO A 88 16.02 -7.76 9.26
N ALA A 89 14.99 -7.43 10.04
CA ALA A 89 15.03 -6.32 10.97
C ALA A 89 14.39 -6.71 12.31
N ASN A 90 14.79 -6.02 13.36
CA ASN A 90 14.08 -6.11 14.64
C ASN A 90 12.74 -5.36 14.56
N LEU A 91 11.89 -5.49 15.58
CA LEU A 91 10.58 -4.84 15.61
C LEU A 91 10.65 -3.32 15.35
N MET A 92 11.66 -2.63 15.86
CA MET A 92 11.83 -1.18 15.65
C MET A 92 12.13 -0.87 14.17
N GLY A 93 13.05 -1.60 13.54
CA GLY A 93 13.34 -1.46 12.11
C GLY A 93 12.13 -1.75 11.23
N THR A 94 11.42 -2.85 11.53
CA THR A 94 10.16 -3.19 10.86
C THR A 94 9.09 -2.10 11.03
N THR A 95 8.97 -1.52 12.22
CA THR A 95 8.04 -0.40 12.46
C THR A 95 8.39 0.81 11.58
N ILE A 96 9.68 1.10 11.42
CA ILE A 96 10.12 2.17 10.52
C ILE A 96 9.70 1.85 9.07
N PHE A 97 9.92 0.63 8.58
CA PHE A 97 9.53 0.24 7.22
C PHE A 97 8.01 0.33 6.99
N ILE A 98 7.22 -0.12 7.97
CA ILE A 98 5.77 0.01 7.96
C ILE A 98 5.34 1.49 7.90
N THR A 99 5.98 2.35 8.71
CA THR A 99 5.69 3.79 8.73
C THR A 99 6.05 4.46 7.40
N LEU A 100 7.17 4.05 6.77
CA LEU A 100 7.57 4.53 5.45
C LEU A 100 6.58 4.09 4.35
N PHE A 101 6.09 2.84 4.40
CA PHE A 101 5.05 2.38 3.48
C PHE A 101 3.78 3.23 3.63
N SER A 102 3.34 3.41 4.87
CA SER A 102 2.16 4.21 5.21
C SER A 102 2.31 5.68 4.79
N LEU A 103 3.51 6.26 4.90
CA LEU A 103 3.78 7.61 4.42
C LEU A 103 3.46 7.76 2.92
N GLY A 104 3.92 6.83 2.10
CA GLY A 104 3.60 6.83 0.67
C GLY A 104 2.11 6.64 0.42
N GLU A 105 1.46 5.72 1.13
CA GLU A 105 0.03 5.45 1.02
C GLU A 105 -0.82 6.69 1.36
N HIS A 106 -0.51 7.37 2.47
CA HIS A 106 -1.22 8.58 2.89
C HIS A 106 -1.03 9.74 1.90
N VAL A 107 0.13 9.87 1.28
CA VAL A 107 0.37 10.87 0.21
C VAL A 107 -0.41 10.53 -1.05
N VAL A 108 -0.46 9.25 -1.45
CA VAL A 108 -1.20 8.80 -2.64
C VAL A 108 -2.71 9.02 -2.49
N MET A 109 -3.26 8.83 -1.29
CA MET A 109 -4.70 8.84 -1.04
C MET A 109 -5.41 10.13 -1.51
N PRO A 110 -5.07 11.36 -1.08
CA PRO A 110 -5.73 12.58 -1.53
C PRO A 110 -5.37 12.93 -2.98
N VAL A 111 -4.15 12.65 -3.39
CA VAL A 111 -3.67 13.04 -4.73
C VAL A 111 -4.35 12.23 -5.83
N ARG A 112 -4.61 10.94 -5.64
CA ARG A 112 -5.40 10.15 -6.59
C ARG A 112 -6.83 10.67 -6.75
N GLN A 113 -7.43 11.19 -5.67
CA GLN A 113 -8.76 11.81 -5.73
C GLN A 113 -8.73 13.14 -6.50
N ALA A 114 -7.70 13.97 -6.27
CA ALA A 114 -7.50 15.22 -7.00
C ALA A 114 -7.31 14.95 -8.51
N ILE A 115 -6.50 13.97 -8.88
CA ILE A 115 -6.33 13.56 -10.29
C ILE A 115 -7.66 13.06 -10.86
N ALA A 116 -8.38 12.19 -10.14
CA ALA A 116 -9.69 11.70 -10.59
C ALA A 116 -10.66 12.82 -10.92
N LEU A 117 -10.71 13.85 -10.08
CA LEU A 117 -11.54 15.04 -10.32
C LEU A 117 -11.03 15.88 -11.50
N SER A 118 -9.72 16.01 -11.67
CA SER A 118 -9.14 16.81 -12.76
C SER A 118 -9.37 16.19 -14.17
N ILE A 119 -9.50 14.87 -14.25
CA ILE A 119 -9.79 14.16 -15.52
C ILE A 119 -11.29 13.85 -15.70
N ALA A 120 -12.12 14.21 -14.72
CA ALA A 120 -13.57 14.00 -14.79
C ALA A 120 -14.19 14.89 -15.87
N LYS A 121 -15.20 14.39 -16.58
CA LYS A 121 -16.04 15.22 -17.45
C LYS A 121 -16.83 16.21 -16.59
N GLU A 122 -17.19 17.34 -17.17
CA GLU A 122 -18.01 18.36 -16.49
C GLU A 122 -19.29 17.73 -15.87
N GLY A 123 -19.51 18.00 -14.61
CA GLY A 123 -20.63 17.44 -13.82
C GLY A 123 -20.47 15.96 -13.42
N LYS A 124 -19.36 15.28 -13.79
CA LYS A 124 -19.14 13.85 -13.55
C LYS A 124 -18.09 13.53 -12.47
N GLY A 125 -17.79 14.49 -11.58
CA GLY A 125 -16.79 14.31 -10.53
C GLY A 125 -17.10 13.14 -9.59
N GLY A 126 -18.38 12.96 -9.18
CA GLY A 126 -18.79 11.85 -8.33
C GLY A 126 -18.63 10.47 -9.01
N GLU A 127 -18.90 10.38 -10.32
CA GLU A 127 -18.68 9.16 -11.12
C GLU A 127 -17.20 8.80 -11.15
N SER A 128 -16.32 9.77 -11.41
CA SER A 128 -14.87 9.56 -11.46
C SER A 128 -14.31 9.12 -10.09
N LEU A 129 -14.73 9.74 -9.00
CA LEU A 129 -14.36 9.33 -7.63
C LEU A 129 -14.87 7.92 -7.31
N GLY A 130 -16.10 7.59 -7.73
CA GLY A 130 -16.66 6.25 -7.57
C GLY A 130 -15.82 5.18 -8.28
N ILE A 131 -15.39 5.44 -9.52
CA ILE A 131 -14.56 4.52 -10.30
C ILE A 131 -13.20 4.31 -9.60
N VAL A 132 -12.55 5.39 -9.14
CA VAL A 132 -11.27 5.29 -8.41
C VAL A 132 -11.42 4.48 -7.13
N THR A 133 -12.45 4.75 -6.35
CA THR A 133 -12.72 4.03 -5.09
C THR A 133 -13.04 2.56 -5.38
N GLY A 134 -13.87 2.30 -6.40
CA GLY A 134 -14.18 0.93 -6.83
C GLY A 134 -12.95 0.17 -7.31
N ALA A 135 -12.10 0.80 -8.12
CA ALA A 135 -10.87 0.19 -8.63
C ALA A 135 -9.91 -0.20 -7.50
N ILE A 136 -9.66 0.71 -6.53
CA ILE A 136 -8.77 0.41 -5.42
C ILE A 136 -9.33 -0.69 -4.51
N ASN A 137 -10.63 -0.66 -4.21
CA ASN A 137 -11.26 -1.67 -3.37
C ASN A 137 -11.25 -3.06 -4.05
N ALA A 138 -11.53 -3.11 -5.35
CA ALA A 138 -11.44 -4.34 -6.13
C ALA A 138 -10.00 -4.89 -6.14
N GLY A 139 -9.01 -4.01 -6.33
CA GLY A 139 -7.59 -4.37 -6.21
C GLY A 139 -7.24 -4.89 -4.82
N THR A 140 -7.70 -4.22 -3.75
CA THR A 140 -7.47 -4.63 -2.35
C THR A 140 -8.04 -6.02 -2.06
N VAL A 141 -9.26 -6.30 -2.53
CA VAL A 141 -9.86 -7.64 -2.40
C VAL A 141 -9.01 -8.68 -3.13
N LEU A 142 -8.60 -8.38 -4.36
CA LEU A 142 -7.74 -9.30 -5.13
C LEU A 142 -6.39 -9.52 -4.44
N GLY A 143 -5.76 -8.46 -3.92
CA GLY A 143 -4.51 -8.57 -3.15
C GLY A 143 -4.65 -9.46 -1.92
N SER A 144 -5.75 -9.33 -1.18
CA SER A 144 -6.04 -10.19 -0.02
C SER A 144 -6.23 -11.66 -0.43
N LEU A 145 -6.87 -11.92 -1.59
CA LEU A 145 -7.03 -13.28 -2.13
C LEU A 145 -5.68 -13.85 -2.59
N ILE A 146 -4.79 -13.03 -3.16
CA ILE A 146 -3.42 -13.45 -3.53
C ILE A 146 -2.66 -13.90 -2.28
N VAL A 147 -2.71 -13.12 -1.20
CA VAL A 147 -2.07 -13.49 0.09
C VAL A 147 -2.65 -14.83 0.60
N ALA A 148 -3.96 -14.97 0.65
CA ALA A 148 -4.60 -16.22 1.06
C ALA A 148 -4.15 -17.40 0.18
N GLY A 149 -4.04 -17.20 -1.14
CA GLY A 149 -3.54 -18.19 -2.08
C GLY A 149 -2.07 -18.58 -1.81
N ILE A 150 -1.20 -17.61 -1.53
CA ILE A 150 0.21 -17.84 -1.19
C ILE A 150 0.31 -18.71 0.07
N PHE A 151 -0.38 -18.32 1.15
CA PHE A 151 -0.35 -19.07 2.42
C PHE A 151 -1.01 -20.43 2.34
N TYR A 152 -1.92 -20.66 1.39
CA TYR A 152 -2.51 -21.99 1.14
C TYR A 152 -1.61 -22.86 0.24
N ALA A 153 -1.06 -22.29 -0.83
CA ALA A 153 -0.40 -23.06 -1.88
C ALA A 153 1.06 -23.40 -1.55
N LEU A 154 1.84 -22.46 -0.98
CA LEU A 154 3.26 -22.70 -0.70
C LEU A 154 3.50 -23.89 0.22
N PRO A 155 2.82 -24.02 1.39
CA PRO A 155 3.02 -25.20 2.24
C PRO A 155 2.59 -26.50 1.57
N LYS A 156 1.55 -26.46 0.74
CA LYS A 156 0.94 -27.66 0.16
C LYS A 156 1.71 -28.21 -1.05
N PHE A 157 2.23 -27.32 -1.90
CA PHE A 157 2.82 -27.70 -3.19
C PHE A 157 4.34 -27.66 -3.21
N LEU A 158 4.98 -26.88 -2.34
CA LEU A 158 6.42 -26.69 -2.31
C LEU A 158 7.06 -27.18 -1.00
N ASP A 159 6.28 -27.81 -0.11
CA ASP A 159 6.73 -28.30 1.21
C ASP A 159 7.46 -27.20 2.03
N VAL A 160 7.02 -25.96 1.88
CA VAL A 160 7.57 -24.80 2.56
C VAL A 160 6.80 -24.57 3.85
N SER A 161 7.45 -24.81 4.99
CA SER A 161 6.89 -24.58 6.33
C SER A 161 7.35 -23.26 6.97
N SER A 162 8.28 -22.52 6.33
CA SER A 162 8.82 -21.28 6.87
C SER A 162 7.84 -20.12 6.69
N SER A 163 7.30 -19.60 7.80
CA SER A 163 6.46 -18.40 7.79
C SER A 163 7.17 -17.22 7.15
N GLN A 164 8.46 -17.03 7.43
CA GLN A 164 9.25 -15.93 6.86
C GLN A 164 9.25 -15.96 5.33
N LEU A 165 9.48 -17.12 4.72
CA LEU A 165 9.51 -17.22 3.26
C LEU A 165 8.14 -16.90 2.62
N MET A 166 7.03 -17.26 3.27
CA MET A 166 5.70 -16.91 2.77
C MET A 166 5.49 -15.39 2.76
N PHE A 167 5.93 -14.69 3.81
CA PHE A 167 5.88 -13.23 3.85
C PHE A 167 6.83 -12.60 2.83
N ASP A 168 8.04 -13.13 2.66
CA ASP A 168 8.99 -12.63 1.66
C ASP A 168 8.39 -12.71 0.24
N VAL A 169 7.68 -13.79 -0.09
CA VAL A 169 6.95 -13.90 -1.36
C VAL A 169 5.88 -12.82 -1.49
N VAL A 170 5.13 -12.53 -0.41
CA VAL A 170 4.13 -11.45 -0.42
C VAL A 170 4.80 -10.10 -0.67
N TRP A 171 5.91 -9.79 0.00
CA TRP A 171 6.64 -8.53 -0.21
C TRP A 171 7.17 -8.41 -1.64
N CYS A 172 7.65 -9.51 -2.23
CA CYS A 172 8.04 -9.52 -3.65
C CYS A 172 6.85 -9.25 -4.58
N VAL A 173 5.68 -9.82 -4.30
CA VAL A 173 4.46 -9.58 -5.10
C VAL A 173 4.02 -8.12 -5.06
N ILE A 174 4.20 -7.43 -3.93
CA ILE A 174 3.87 -5.99 -3.83
C ILE A 174 4.78 -5.13 -4.71
N MET A 175 6.01 -5.57 -4.96
CA MET A 175 6.99 -4.81 -5.76
C MET A 175 6.83 -4.97 -7.28
N VAL A 176 6.02 -5.92 -7.75
CA VAL A 176 5.76 -6.21 -9.17
C VAL A 176 4.53 -5.46 -9.68
#